data_c7712d3de13db7af864f6c15be64b9db
#
_entry.id   c7712d3de13db7af864f6c15be64b9db
#
_cell.length_a   1.000
_cell.length_b   1.000
_cell.length_c   1.000
_cell.angle_alpha   90.00
_cell.angle_beta   90.00
_cell.angle_gamma   90.00
#
_symmetry.space_group_name_H-M   'P 1'
#
loop_
_entity.id
_entity.type
_entity.pdbx_description
1 polymer ?
#
loop_
_entity_poly.entity_id
_entity_poly.type
_entity_poly.pdbx_seq_one_letter_code
_entity_poly.pdbx_strand_id
1 'polypeptide(L)'
;MIKDKLQSVFAELGQRNSTPRRLLIEELARMAGSLEGFTADELWQRLRKSDPTIGRATVFRAMRQLVEKRALDCIDFADGTRLYRVCGGRILDSEEHHHHLACNSCHRIIDFHYCLPDGELNRIGDNEDFSIEDHSLTIYGVCQTCRNRAKEGTAST
;
A
#
# COMPACT_ATOMS: atom_id res chain seq x y z
N MET A 1 1.44 -14.19 13.17
CA MET A 1 0.37 -13.95 12.16
C MET A 1 0.25 -12.46 11.87
N ILE A 2 -0.57 -12.03 10.90
CA ILE A 2 -0.64 -10.60 10.45
C ILE A 2 -0.88 -9.61 11.60
N LYS A 3 -1.83 -9.92 12.49
CA LYS A 3 -2.13 -9.07 13.66
C LYS A 3 -0.93 -8.85 14.55
N ASP A 4 -0.17 -9.90 14.84
CA ASP A 4 0.99 -9.83 15.73
C ASP A 4 2.09 -8.96 15.12
N LYS A 5 2.27 -9.04 13.80
CA LYS A 5 3.22 -8.20 13.08
C LYS A 5 2.81 -6.73 13.06
N LEU A 6 1.54 -6.43 12.82
CA LEU A 6 1.02 -5.07 12.92
C LEU A 6 1.16 -4.54 14.37
N GLN A 7 0.92 -5.38 15.39
CA GLN A 7 1.15 -5.02 16.78
C GLN A 7 2.62 -4.70 17.06
N SER A 8 3.54 -5.51 16.53
CA SER A 8 4.99 -5.28 16.66
C SER A 8 5.40 -3.94 16.05
N VAL A 9 4.90 -3.62 14.84
CA VAL A 9 5.17 -2.32 14.20
C VAL A 9 4.70 -1.15 15.07
N PHE A 10 3.51 -1.25 15.68
CA PHE A 10 3.05 -0.22 16.60
C PHE A 10 3.82 -0.16 17.91
N ALA A 11 4.33 -1.28 18.41
CA ALA A 11 5.20 -1.32 19.59
C ALA A 11 6.52 -0.59 19.32
N GLU A 12 7.13 -0.78 18.15
CA GLU A 12 8.32 -0.04 17.70
C GLU A 12 8.12 1.49 17.69
N LEU A 13 6.88 1.94 17.48
CA LEU A 13 6.52 3.35 17.51
C LEU A 13 6.34 3.91 18.94
N GLY A 14 6.65 3.13 19.98
CA GLY A 14 6.53 3.53 21.38
C GLY A 14 5.11 3.87 21.85
N GLN A 15 4.12 3.44 21.10
CA GLN A 15 2.75 3.82 21.37
C GLN A 15 2.03 2.79 22.23
N ARG A 16 1.25 3.26 23.22
CA ARG A 16 0.46 2.38 24.10
C ARG A 16 -0.65 1.66 23.35
N ASN A 17 -0.99 0.45 23.79
CA ASN A 17 -2.12 -0.29 23.27
C ASN A 17 -3.43 0.43 23.68
N SER A 18 -4.17 0.97 22.70
CA SER A 18 -5.43 1.70 22.87
C SER A 18 -6.53 1.04 22.04
N THR A 19 -7.79 1.28 22.42
CA THR A 19 -8.95 0.74 21.70
C THR A 19 -8.94 1.13 20.21
N PRO A 20 -8.71 2.39 19.81
CA PRO A 20 -8.61 2.76 18.39
C PRO A 20 -7.54 1.99 17.64
N ARG A 21 -6.38 1.75 18.27
CA ARG A 21 -5.30 0.99 17.64
C ARG A 21 -5.65 -0.48 17.46
N ARG A 22 -6.24 -1.11 18.47
CA ARG A 22 -6.67 -2.51 18.35
C ARG A 22 -7.66 -2.68 17.20
N LEU A 23 -8.65 -1.79 17.09
CA LEU A 23 -9.61 -1.81 15.99
C LEU A 23 -8.95 -1.57 14.63
N LEU A 24 -7.98 -0.66 14.56
CA LEU A 24 -7.19 -0.42 13.34
C LEU A 24 -6.43 -1.68 12.90
N ILE A 25 -5.73 -2.34 13.82
CA ILE A 25 -5.00 -3.59 13.55
C ILE A 25 -5.96 -4.69 13.07
N GLU A 26 -7.12 -4.83 13.70
CA GLU A 26 -8.12 -5.82 13.33
C GLU A 26 -8.66 -5.57 11.92
N GLU A 27 -8.92 -4.31 11.56
CA GLU A 27 -9.43 -3.96 10.24
C GLU A 27 -8.36 -4.15 9.16
N LEU A 28 -7.14 -3.67 9.39
CA LEU A 28 -6.02 -3.88 8.47
C LEU A 28 -5.72 -5.37 8.25
N ALA A 29 -5.80 -6.18 9.30
CA ALA A 29 -5.60 -7.63 9.19
C ALA A 29 -6.70 -8.32 8.35
N ARG A 30 -7.94 -7.80 8.36
CA ARG A 30 -9.02 -8.27 7.49
C ARG A 30 -8.80 -7.87 6.02
N MET A 31 -8.20 -6.70 5.80
CA MET A 31 -7.93 -6.17 4.46
C MET A 31 -6.63 -6.71 3.85
N ALA A 32 -5.79 -7.34 4.65
CA ALA A 32 -4.53 -7.91 4.21
C ALA A 32 -4.75 -9.04 3.18
N GLY A 33 -3.96 -9.02 2.11
CA GLY A 33 -4.08 -9.99 1.00
C GLY A 33 -5.11 -9.62 -0.06
N SER A 34 -5.87 -8.52 0.11
CA SER A 34 -6.71 -7.98 -0.94
C SER A 34 -5.87 -7.35 -2.06
N LEU A 35 -6.25 -7.60 -3.31
CA LEU A 35 -5.68 -6.91 -4.48
C LEU A 35 -6.21 -5.48 -4.63
N GLU A 36 -7.24 -5.12 -3.87
CA GLU A 36 -7.83 -3.79 -3.88
C GLU A 36 -7.18 -2.93 -2.82
N GLY A 37 -6.76 -1.73 -3.21
CA GLY A 37 -6.34 -0.70 -2.29
C GLY A 37 -7.53 -0.07 -1.58
N PHE A 38 -7.28 0.67 -0.51
CA PHE A 38 -8.28 1.44 0.22
C PHE A 38 -7.79 2.85 0.48
N THR A 39 -8.69 3.80 0.59
CA THR A 39 -8.39 5.16 1.00
C THR A 39 -8.36 5.30 2.52
N ALA A 40 -7.69 6.33 3.02
CA ALA A 40 -7.69 6.64 4.44
C ALA A 40 -9.11 6.93 4.99
N ASP A 41 -9.95 7.56 4.17
CA ASP A 41 -11.33 7.85 4.55
C ASP A 41 -12.20 6.60 4.63
N GLU A 42 -12.05 5.65 3.70
CA GLU A 42 -12.73 4.36 3.77
C GLU A 42 -12.37 3.59 5.04
N LEU A 43 -11.08 3.54 5.37
CA LEU A 43 -10.62 2.90 6.61
C LEU A 43 -11.22 3.59 7.84
N TRP A 44 -11.19 4.92 7.89
CA TRP A 44 -11.79 5.67 8.98
C TRP A 44 -13.30 5.42 9.11
N GLN A 45 -14.05 5.41 7.99
CA GLN A 45 -15.48 5.10 8.00
C GLN A 45 -15.77 3.69 8.50
N ARG A 46 -14.96 2.69 8.14
CA ARG A 46 -15.08 1.31 8.66
C ARG A 46 -14.86 1.27 10.16
N LEU A 47 -13.82 1.94 10.65
CA LEU A 47 -13.50 1.98 12.09
C LEU A 47 -14.60 2.67 12.90
N ARG A 48 -15.21 3.73 12.37
CA ARG A 48 -16.32 4.42 13.03
C ARG A 48 -17.60 3.58 13.21
N LYS A 49 -17.78 2.54 12.41
CA LYS A 49 -18.88 1.58 12.62
C LYS A 49 -18.72 0.79 13.92
N SER A 50 -17.47 0.55 14.33
CA SER A 50 -17.13 -0.19 15.56
C SER A 50 -16.96 0.75 16.76
N ASP A 51 -16.45 1.95 16.53
CA ASP A 51 -16.29 2.99 17.56
C ASP A 51 -16.47 4.39 16.94
N PRO A 52 -17.66 5.01 17.11
CA PRO A 52 -17.96 6.33 16.56
C PRO A 52 -17.06 7.47 17.08
N THR A 53 -16.34 7.24 18.18
CA THR A 53 -15.46 8.26 18.80
C THR A 53 -14.10 8.36 18.13
N ILE A 54 -13.74 7.42 17.23
CA ILE A 54 -12.46 7.44 16.53
C ILE A 54 -12.35 8.67 15.63
N GLY A 55 -11.42 9.55 15.98
CA GLY A 55 -11.14 10.76 15.23
C GLY A 55 -10.40 10.46 13.91
N ARG A 56 -10.78 11.16 12.83
CA ARG A 56 -10.14 11.07 11.51
C ARG A 56 -8.63 11.29 11.60
N ALA A 57 -8.19 12.32 12.32
CA ALA A 57 -6.78 12.65 12.51
C ALA A 57 -5.97 11.51 13.14
N THR A 58 -6.57 10.72 14.03
CA THR A 58 -5.93 9.55 14.66
C THR A 58 -5.63 8.47 13.63
N VAL A 59 -6.59 8.17 12.76
CA VAL A 59 -6.43 7.17 11.69
C VAL A 59 -5.36 7.61 10.69
N PHE A 60 -5.45 8.84 10.20
CA PHE A 60 -4.50 9.39 9.23
C PHE A 60 -3.06 9.42 9.75
N ARG A 61 -2.88 9.77 11.03
CA ARG A 61 -1.56 9.75 11.67
C ARG A 61 -1.01 8.32 11.76
N ALA A 62 -1.84 7.38 12.17
CA ALA A 62 -1.44 5.98 12.26
C ALA A 62 -1.07 5.41 10.89
N MET A 63 -1.84 5.70 9.85
CA MET A 63 -1.54 5.25 8.48
C MET A 63 -0.21 5.80 7.99
N ARG A 64 0.07 7.10 8.19
CA ARG A 64 1.36 7.68 7.82
C ARG A 64 2.51 6.97 8.52
N GLN A 65 2.39 6.70 9.82
CA GLN A 65 3.41 5.96 10.57
C GLN A 65 3.60 4.52 10.06
N LEU A 66 2.51 3.85 9.66
CA LEU A 66 2.60 2.51 9.07
C LEU A 66 3.28 2.51 7.70
N VAL A 67 3.08 3.54 6.88
CA VAL A 67 3.81 3.73 5.62
C VAL A 67 5.30 3.97 5.90
N GLU A 68 5.65 4.86 6.81
CA GLU A 68 7.04 5.11 7.23
C GLU A 68 7.74 3.83 7.73
N LYS A 69 6.99 2.94 8.36
CA LYS A 69 7.46 1.62 8.82
C LYS A 69 7.33 0.51 7.78
N ARG A 70 6.95 0.83 6.55
CA ARG A 70 6.74 -0.14 5.45
C ARG A 70 5.76 -1.27 5.79
N ALA A 71 4.81 -0.99 6.67
CA ALA A 71 3.72 -1.90 6.98
C ALA A 71 2.50 -1.67 6.07
N LEU A 72 2.42 -0.49 5.46
CA LEU A 72 1.49 -0.15 4.38
C LEU A 72 2.27 0.37 3.18
N ASP A 73 1.86 -0.06 2.00
CA ASP A 73 2.22 0.56 0.73
C ASP A 73 1.27 1.72 0.47
N CYS A 74 1.79 2.78 -0.15
CA CYS A 74 1.02 3.97 -0.53
C CYS A 74 1.26 4.25 -2.01
N ILE A 75 0.20 4.23 -2.80
CA ILE A 75 0.22 4.44 -4.25
C ILE A 75 -0.61 5.68 -4.58
N ASP A 76 0.03 6.66 -5.21
CA ASP A 76 -0.59 7.90 -5.67
C ASP A 76 -0.89 7.79 -7.17
N PHE A 77 -2.15 8.00 -7.56
CA PHE A 77 -2.59 8.03 -8.95
C PHE A 77 -2.65 9.46 -9.50
N ALA A 78 -2.48 9.62 -10.80
CA ALA A 78 -2.46 10.91 -11.46
C ALA A 78 -3.78 11.71 -11.34
N ASP A 79 -4.90 11.03 -11.09
CA ASP A 79 -6.20 11.64 -10.84
C ASP A 79 -6.41 12.18 -9.42
N GLY A 80 -5.35 12.10 -8.59
CA GLY A 80 -5.37 12.53 -7.19
C GLY A 80 -5.84 11.45 -6.21
N THR A 81 -6.21 10.27 -6.68
CA THR A 81 -6.54 9.13 -5.82
C THR A 81 -5.29 8.63 -5.13
N ARG A 82 -5.38 8.44 -3.82
CA ARG A 82 -4.34 7.82 -2.99
C ARG A 82 -4.87 6.56 -2.35
N LEU A 83 -4.24 5.43 -2.67
CA LEU A 83 -4.61 4.12 -2.12
C LEU A 83 -3.51 3.56 -1.24
N TYR A 84 -3.95 2.82 -0.24
CA TYR A 84 -3.10 2.09 0.69
C TYR A 84 -3.37 0.59 0.59
N ARG A 85 -2.33 -0.19 0.83
CA ARG A 85 -2.41 -1.65 0.97
C ARG A 85 -1.57 -2.11 2.14
N VAL A 86 -1.96 -3.21 2.76
CA VAL A 86 -1.10 -3.86 3.75
C VAL A 86 0.10 -4.46 3.01
N CYS A 87 1.30 -4.02 3.35
CA CYS A 87 2.54 -4.41 2.67
C CYS A 87 2.78 -5.91 2.76
N GLY A 88 2.88 -6.56 1.60
CA GLY A 88 3.14 -8.00 1.50
C GLY A 88 4.47 -8.39 2.12
N GLY A 89 5.54 -7.65 1.83
CA GLY A 89 6.89 -7.94 2.28
C GLY A 89 7.03 -7.98 3.81
N ARG A 90 6.68 -6.89 4.49
CA ARG A 90 6.87 -6.78 5.95
C ARG A 90 5.80 -7.54 6.75
N ILE A 91 4.56 -7.54 6.29
CA ILE A 91 3.42 -8.07 7.06
C ILE A 91 3.06 -9.50 6.68
N LEU A 92 3.24 -9.88 5.43
CA LEU A 92 2.84 -11.20 4.92
C LEU A 92 3.99 -12.21 4.84
N ASP A 93 5.19 -11.90 5.38
CA ASP A 93 6.39 -12.77 5.38
C ASP A 93 6.99 -13.04 4.00
N SER A 94 6.69 -12.27 2.99
CA SER A 94 7.53 -12.30 1.80
C SER A 94 8.80 -11.49 2.12
N GLU A 95 9.91 -12.17 2.35
CA GLU A 95 11.22 -11.52 2.51
C GLU A 95 11.66 -10.81 1.22
N GLU A 96 10.94 -11.03 0.15
CA GLU A 96 11.25 -10.52 -1.16
C GLU A 96 10.78 -9.07 -1.31
N HIS A 97 11.71 -8.24 -1.72
CA HIS A 97 11.45 -6.91 -2.23
C HIS A 97 10.44 -6.99 -3.38
N HIS A 98 9.40 -6.19 -3.34
CA HIS A 98 8.34 -6.19 -4.34
C HIS A 98 8.08 -4.78 -4.87
N HIS A 99 7.50 -4.74 -6.04
CA HIS A 99 7.10 -3.56 -6.77
C HIS A 99 5.62 -3.64 -7.16
N HIS A 100 5.07 -2.56 -7.69
CA HIS A 100 3.65 -2.47 -7.97
C HIS A 100 3.37 -2.18 -9.45
N LEU A 101 2.39 -2.90 -10.01
CA LEU A 101 1.68 -2.51 -11.23
C LEU A 101 0.36 -1.86 -10.82
N ALA A 102 0.13 -0.62 -11.21
CA ALA A 102 -1.06 0.15 -10.87
C ALA A 102 -1.89 0.49 -12.11
N CYS A 103 -3.16 0.12 -12.11
CA CYS A 103 -4.07 0.40 -13.22
C CYS A 103 -4.70 1.78 -13.08
N ASN A 104 -4.42 2.70 -13.99
CA ASN A 104 -4.98 4.06 -13.99
C ASN A 104 -6.51 4.10 -14.23
N SER A 105 -7.12 2.99 -14.70
CA SER A 105 -8.55 2.95 -15.01
C SER A 105 -9.41 2.37 -13.90
N CYS A 106 -8.94 1.35 -13.17
CA CYS A 106 -9.71 0.71 -12.10
C CYS A 106 -8.99 0.67 -10.75
N HIS A 107 -7.82 1.30 -10.67
CA HIS A 107 -6.98 1.39 -9.48
C HIS A 107 -6.58 0.04 -8.85
N ARG A 108 -6.66 -1.06 -9.63
CA ARG A 108 -6.13 -2.36 -9.20
C ARG A 108 -4.62 -2.26 -9.06
N ILE A 109 -4.11 -2.81 -7.96
CA ILE A 109 -2.68 -2.87 -7.66
C ILE A 109 -2.27 -4.35 -7.64
N ILE A 110 -1.20 -4.68 -8.35
CA ILE A 110 -0.65 -6.04 -8.43
C ILE A 110 0.82 -5.96 -8.03
N ASP A 111 1.23 -6.84 -7.11
CA ASP A 111 2.63 -6.95 -6.71
C ASP A 111 3.39 -7.78 -7.74
N PHE A 112 4.63 -7.41 -8.00
CA PHE A 112 5.56 -8.19 -8.79
C PHE A 112 6.96 -8.16 -8.18
N HIS A 113 7.73 -9.24 -8.39
CA HIS A 113 9.01 -9.46 -7.73
C HIS A 113 10.22 -9.30 -8.68
N TYR A 114 10.01 -8.86 -9.90
CA TYR A 114 11.10 -8.55 -10.80
C TYR A 114 11.68 -7.19 -10.44
N CYS A 115 12.95 -7.18 -10.09
CA CYS A 115 13.70 -5.99 -9.74
C CYS A 115 14.67 -5.59 -10.86
N LEU A 116 15.10 -4.33 -10.87
CA LEU A 116 16.22 -3.89 -11.69
C LEU A 116 17.49 -4.64 -11.25
N PRO A 117 18.30 -5.11 -12.19
CA PRO A 117 19.58 -5.72 -11.84
C PRO A 117 20.46 -4.76 -11.01
N ASP A 118 21.17 -5.29 -10.02
CA ASP A 118 22.04 -4.48 -9.14
C ASP A 118 23.04 -3.62 -9.93
N GLY A 119 23.54 -4.12 -11.03
CA GLY A 119 24.42 -3.36 -11.91
C GLY A 119 23.78 -2.12 -12.55
N GLU A 120 22.47 -2.14 -12.80
CA GLU A 120 21.76 -0.96 -13.33
C GLU A 120 21.53 0.09 -12.25
N LEU A 121 21.19 -0.33 -11.04
CA LEU A 121 21.05 0.58 -9.89
C LEU A 121 22.39 1.25 -9.56
N ASN A 122 23.48 0.48 -9.52
CA ASN A 122 24.82 1.02 -9.29
C ASN A 122 25.20 2.03 -10.38
N ARG A 123 24.95 1.70 -11.66
CA ARG A 123 25.23 2.62 -12.77
C ARG A 123 24.46 3.94 -12.67
N ILE A 124 23.18 3.90 -12.22
CA ILE A 124 22.40 5.11 -11.98
C ILE A 124 23.05 5.94 -10.87
N GLY A 125 23.42 5.30 -9.76
CA GLY A 125 24.08 5.97 -8.63
C GLY A 125 25.42 6.57 -9.02
N ASP A 126 26.28 5.81 -9.69
CA ASP A 126 27.62 6.23 -10.09
C ASP A 126 27.60 7.40 -11.08
N ASN A 127 26.61 7.46 -11.98
CA ASN A 127 26.46 8.57 -12.92
C ASN A 127 26.11 9.89 -12.26
N GLU A 128 25.48 9.85 -11.09
CA GLU A 128 24.98 11.04 -10.36
C GLU A 128 25.73 11.27 -9.04
N ASP A 129 26.86 10.60 -8.81
CA ASP A 129 27.60 10.64 -7.54
C ASP A 129 26.69 10.35 -6.32
N PHE A 130 25.80 9.37 -6.45
CA PHE A 130 24.76 9.06 -5.49
C PHE A 130 24.86 7.62 -4.96
N SER A 131 24.84 7.45 -3.63
CA SER A 131 24.76 6.15 -2.98
C SER A 131 23.30 5.70 -2.85
N ILE A 132 22.90 4.68 -3.62
CA ILE A 132 21.55 4.13 -3.55
C ILE A 132 21.48 3.15 -2.37
N GLU A 133 20.66 3.47 -1.37
CA GLU A 133 20.44 2.62 -0.20
C GLU A 133 19.20 1.73 -0.37
N ASP A 134 18.22 2.18 -1.16
CA ASP A 134 16.95 1.48 -1.35
C ASP A 134 16.21 2.02 -2.57
N HIS A 135 15.23 1.27 -3.07
CA HIS A 135 14.39 1.72 -4.17
C HIS A 135 12.97 1.14 -4.07
N SER A 136 12.03 1.85 -4.66
CA SER A 136 10.66 1.37 -4.87
C SER A 136 10.25 1.68 -6.32
N LEU A 137 9.47 0.80 -6.94
CA LEU A 137 9.01 0.98 -8.30
C LEU A 137 7.49 0.77 -8.37
N THR A 138 6.79 1.75 -8.91
CA THR A 138 5.39 1.60 -9.28
C THR A 138 5.26 1.89 -10.78
N ILE A 139 4.75 0.92 -11.53
CA ILE A 139 4.54 1.04 -12.96
C ILE A 139 3.03 1.24 -13.18
N TYR A 140 2.68 2.34 -13.84
CA TYR A 140 1.30 2.68 -14.15
C TYR A 140 0.93 2.25 -15.56
N GLY A 141 -0.30 1.78 -15.72
CA GLY A 141 -0.81 1.35 -17.03
C GLY A 141 -2.29 1.05 -16.99
N VAL A 142 -2.76 0.24 -17.93
CA VAL A 142 -4.17 -0.20 -18.01
C VAL A 142 -4.21 -1.72 -18.00
N CYS A 143 -4.87 -2.32 -17.01
CA CYS A 143 -4.97 -3.77 -16.88
C CYS A 143 -5.77 -4.40 -18.05
N GLN A 144 -5.59 -5.69 -18.27
CA GLN A 144 -6.23 -6.40 -19.37
C GLN A 144 -7.77 -6.27 -19.34
N THR A 145 -8.38 -6.37 -18.17
CA THR A 145 -9.84 -6.21 -18.01
C THR A 145 -10.32 -4.85 -18.49
N CYS A 146 -9.62 -3.77 -18.14
CA CYS A 146 -9.98 -2.43 -18.57
C CYS A 146 -9.72 -2.21 -20.06
N ARG A 147 -8.63 -2.78 -20.60
CA ARG A 147 -8.37 -2.74 -22.05
C ARG A 147 -9.44 -3.45 -22.88
N ASN A 148 -9.94 -4.60 -22.37
CA ASN A 148 -10.99 -5.34 -23.06
C ASN A 148 -12.32 -4.57 -23.04
N ARG A 149 -12.71 -3.99 -21.89
CA ARG A 149 -13.91 -3.15 -21.79
C ARG A 149 -13.87 -1.95 -22.74
N ALA A 150 -12.72 -1.32 -22.91
CA ALA A 150 -12.56 -0.21 -23.83
C ALA A 150 -12.76 -0.65 -25.30
N LYS A 151 -12.30 -1.86 -25.67
CA LYS A 151 -12.51 -2.39 -27.03
C LYS A 151 -13.97 -2.76 -27.30
N GLU A 152 -14.67 -3.31 -26.32
CA GLU A 152 -16.10 -3.65 -26.42
C GLU A 152 -16.98 -2.39 -26.57
N GLY A 153 -16.64 -1.31 -25.84
CA GLY A 153 -17.35 -0.01 -25.95
C GLY A 153 -17.15 0.71 -27.28
N THR A 154 -16.07 0.44 -28.00
CA THR A 154 -15.81 1.03 -29.33
C THR A 154 -16.40 0.23 -30.50
N ALA A 155 -16.86 -1.00 -30.24
CA ALA A 155 -17.45 -1.87 -31.28
C ALA A 155 -18.98 -1.69 -31.45
N SER A 156 -19.60 -0.77 -30.70
CA SER A 156 -21.07 -0.55 -30.68
C SER A 156 -21.48 0.81 -31.27
N THR A 157 -20.69 1.37 -32.24
CA THR A 157 -21.05 2.63 -32.90
C THR A 157 -21.18 2.42 -34.39
#